data_83ac6f94c690f60095a1b314f3d710db
#
_entry.id   83ac6f94c690f60095a1b314f3d710db
#
_cell.length_a   1.000
_cell.length_b   1.000
_cell.length_c   1.000
_cell.angle_alpha   90.00
_cell.angle_beta   90.00
_cell.angle_gamma   90.00
#
_symmetry.space_group_name_H-M   'P 1'
#
loop_
_entity.id
_entity.type
_entity.pdbx_description
1 polymer ?
#
loop_
_entity_poly.entity_id
_entity_poly.type
_entity_poly.pdbx_seq_one_letter_code
_entity_poly.pdbx_strand_id
1 'polypeptide(L)'
;VTNLLLVLSLLGGAPGESRCGEERRAVKTLTDADAAAVRLEPKAATVEELIGLPAPTFHEDRTRNQVERTTYQVDAEVVGFKLEPGDGDFHVVIAGESGATMIAELPNPDCANGSPVARQLAEARASFVEQFGRPLRGVYRKLRAPIRARLAGVAFYDLRHGQTGVAPNGIELHPLLRIERLDRATQKSASGRGSTVP
;
A
#
# COMPACT_ATOMS: atom_id res chain seq x y z
N VAL A 1 47.33 26.07 -41.05
CA VAL A 1 46.34 24.99 -41.05
C VAL A 1 46.21 24.49 -39.62
N THR A 2 45.23 25.03 -38.87
CA THR A 2 45.06 24.76 -37.43
C THR A 2 43.97 23.71 -37.28
N ASN A 3 44.32 22.50 -36.86
CA ASN A 3 43.36 21.43 -36.55
C ASN A 3 42.69 21.69 -35.18
N LEU A 4 41.41 21.97 -35.21
CA LEU A 4 40.55 22.07 -34.04
C LEU A 4 40.04 20.66 -33.68
N LEU A 5 40.62 20.07 -32.64
CA LEU A 5 40.12 18.81 -32.05
C LEU A 5 38.83 19.09 -31.25
N LEU A 6 37.71 18.64 -31.79
CA LEU A 6 36.43 18.66 -31.09
C LEU A 6 36.40 17.53 -30.06
N VAL A 7 36.57 17.84 -28.78
CA VAL A 7 36.40 16.89 -27.67
C VAL A 7 34.93 16.73 -27.39
N LEU A 8 34.35 15.62 -27.83
CA LEU A 8 32.98 15.24 -27.54
C LEU A 8 32.93 14.67 -26.10
N SER A 9 32.57 15.50 -25.12
CA SER A 9 32.34 15.05 -23.76
C SER A 9 31.06 14.19 -23.73
N LEU A 10 31.23 12.88 -23.64
CA LEU A 10 30.17 11.95 -23.28
C LEU A 10 29.80 12.22 -21.83
N LEU A 11 28.73 12.97 -21.60
CA LEU A 11 28.05 13.05 -20.31
C LEU A 11 27.44 11.67 -20.04
N GLY A 12 28.22 10.80 -19.42
CA GLY A 12 27.70 9.60 -18.77
C GLY A 12 26.77 10.03 -17.63
N GLY A 13 25.46 9.98 -17.87
CA GLY A 13 24.48 10.09 -16.80
C GLY A 13 24.79 9.02 -15.75
N ALA A 14 24.91 9.39 -14.48
CA ALA A 14 24.94 8.45 -13.38
C ALA A 14 23.74 7.49 -13.53
N PRO A 15 23.88 6.20 -13.21
CA PRO A 15 22.74 5.29 -13.18
C PRO A 15 21.71 5.90 -12.26
N GLY A 16 20.56 6.30 -12.82
CA GLY A 16 19.47 6.90 -12.05
C GLY A 16 19.06 5.90 -10.97
N GLU A 17 19.06 6.36 -9.72
CA GLU A 17 18.49 5.59 -8.61
C GLU A 17 17.15 5.01 -9.06
N SER A 18 16.98 3.70 -8.86
CA SER A 18 15.76 2.99 -9.19
C SER A 18 14.59 3.71 -8.51
N ARG A 19 13.76 4.38 -9.29
CA ARG A 19 12.57 5.11 -8.78
C ARG A 19 11.53 4.20 -8.14
N CYS A 20 11.89 2.99 -7.92
CA CYS A 20 10.99 1.91 -7.60
C CYS A 20 11.30 1.23 -6.27
N GLY A 21 12.34 1.60 -5.56
CA GLY A 21 12.83 0.88 -4.37
C GLY A 21 13.34 -0.53 -4.70
N GLU A 22 13.99 -1.18 -3.77
CA GLU A 22 14.57 -2.52 -3.96
C GLU A 22 13.99 -3.55 -3.01
N GLU A 23 13.65 -3.13 -1.78
CA GLU A 23 13.23 -4.02 -0.70
C GLU A 23 11.95 -4.78 -1.06
N ARG A 24 12.07 -6.11 -1.21
CA ARG A 24 10.99 -7.06 -1.53
C ARG A 24 10.02 -6.55 -2.61
N ARG A 25 10.54 -5.76 -3.54
CA ARG A 25 9.74 -5.09 -4.56
C ARG A 25 8.86 -6.03 -5.37
N ALA A 26 9.40 -7.18 -5.78
CA ALA A 26 8.60 -8.14 -6.52
C ALA A 26 7.36 -8.60 -5.73
N VAL A 27 7.51 -8.74 -4.40
CA VAL A 27 6.40 -9.07 -3.49
C VAL A 27 5.41 -7.91 -3.41
N LYS A 28 5.88 -6.68 -3.25
CA LYS A 28 5.07 -5.44 -3.18
C LYS A 28 4.26 -5.19 -4.45
N THR A 29 4.69 -5.72 -5.59
CA THR A 29 4.03 -5.53 -6.89
C THR A 29 3.38 -6.80 -7.47
N LEU A 30 3.38 -7.92 -6.74
CA LEU A 30 2.89 -9.22 -7.23
C LEU A 30 3.58 -9.68 -8.52
N THR A 31 4.91 -9.51 -8.60
CA THR A 31 5.76 -10.00 -9.70
C THR A 31 6.74 -11.09 -9.24
N ASP A 32 6.68 -11.49 -7.96
CA ASP A 32 7.47 -12.57 -7.40
C ASP A 32 6.97 -13.96 -7.85
N ALA A 33 7.81 -14.97 -7.68
CA ALA A 33 7.50 -16.35 -8.09
C ALA A 33 6.24 -16.92 -7.41
N ASP A 34 5.92 -16.45 -6.20
CA ASP A 34 4.76 -16.88 -5.42
C ASP A 34 3.48 -16.07 -5.72
N ALA A 35 3.53 -15.07 -6.62
CA ALA A 35 2.40 -14.19 -6.91
C ALA A 35 1.13 -14.96 -7.33
N ALA A 36 1.29 -16.06 -8.09
CA ALA A 36 0.17 -16.90 -8.51
C ALA A 36 -0.53 -17.63 -7.34
N ALA A 37 0.12 -17.77 -6.19
CA ALA A 37 -0.43 -18.37 -4.99
C ALA A 37 -1.23 -17.38 -4.12
N VAL A 38 -1.23 -16.10 -4.47
CA VAL A 38 -1.96 -15.06 -3.75
C VAL A 38 -3.46 -15.16 -4.07
N ARG A 39 -4.27 -15.29 -3.03
CA ARG A 39 -5.74 -15.30 -3.16
C ARG A 39 -6.21 -13.85 -3.26
N LEU A 40 -6.70 -13.46 -4.45
CA LEU A 40 -7.17 -12.10 -4.70
C LEU A 40 -8.58 -11.83 -4.18
N GLU A 41 -9.37 -12.89 -3.88
CA GLU A 41 -10.67 -12.74 -3.21
C GLU A 41 -10.45 -12.29 -1.76
N PRO A 42 -10.97 -11.11 -1.36
CA PRO A 42 -10.68 -10.55 -0.06
C PRO A 42 -11.35 -11.31 1.08
N LYS A 43 -10.59 -11.59 2.14
CA LYS A 43 -11.08 -12.02 3.43
C LYS A 43 -11.32 -10.80 4.32
N ALA A 44 -12.52 -10.68 4.90
CA ALA A 44 -12.81 -9.62 5.85
C ALA A 44 -11.92 -9.77 7.11
N ALA A 45 -11.40 -8.64 7.60
CA ALA A 45 -10.66 -8.54 8.85
C ALA A 45 -10.77 -7.12 9.42
N THR A 46 -10.40 -6.94 10.67
CA THR A 46 -10.20 -5.63 11.29
C THR A 46 -8.70 -5.28 11.32
N VAL A 47 -8.39 -4.00 11.53
CA VAL A 47 -7.00 -3.56 11.75
C VAL A 47 -6.43 -4.28 12.98
N GLU A 48 -7.21 -4.38 14.04
CA GLU A 48 -6.84 -5.03 15.30
C GLU A 48 -6.48 -6.52 15.11
N GLU A 49 -7.27 -7.25 14.33
CA GLU A 49 -6.97 -8.65 14.00
C GLU A 49 -5.65 -8.78 13.22
N LEU A 50 -5.41 -7.90 12.25
CA LEU A 50 -4.18 -7.95 11.44
C LEU A 50 -2.94 -7.59 12.26
N ILE A 51 -2.97 -6.53 13.05
CA ILE A 51 -1.84 -6.13 13.89
C ILE A 51 -1.56 -7.11 15.04
N GLY A 52 -2.53 -7.96 15.39
CA GLY A 52 -2.40 -9.03 16.38
C GLY A 52 -1.82 -10.33 15.81
N LEU A 53 -1.63 -10.44 14.51
CA LEU A 53 -1.03 -11.64 13.90
C LEU A 53 0.45 -11.78 14.30
N PRO A 54 0.95 -13.03 14.46
CA PRO A 54 2.37 -13.24 14.72
C PRO A 54 3.25 -12.65 13.60
N ALA A 55 4.24 -11.85 13.99
CA ALA A 55 5.24 -11.37 13.05
C ALA A 55 6.19 -12.51 12.66
N PRO A 56 6.50 -12.70 11.37
CA PRO A 56 7.53 -13.63 10.95
C PRO A 56 8.91 -13.10 11.34
N THR A 57 9.92 -14.00 11.40
CA THR A 57 11.31 -13.56 11.40
C THR A 57 11.59 -12.86 10.08
N PHE A 58 12.09 -11.63 10.13
CA PHE A 58 12.37 -10.86 8.94
C PHE A 58 13.66 -11.32 8.26
N HIS A 59 13.58 -11.54 6.93
CA HIS A 59 14.70 -11.75 6.02
C HIS A 59 14.34 -11.09 4.69
N GLU A 60 15.25 -10.36 4.07
CA GLU A 60 14.99 -9.61 2.82
C GLU A 60 14.62 -10.53 1.65
N ASP A 61 15.22 -11.71 1.57
CA ASP A 61 15.01 -12.75 0.56
C ASP A 61 13.85 -13.70 0.88
N ARG A 62 13.12 -13.43 1.95
CA ARG A 62 12.03 -14.27 2.44
C ARG A 62 10.90 -14.39 1.41
N THR A 63 10.51 -15.62 1.09
CA THR A 63 9.31 -15.90 0.31
C THR A 63 8.05 -15.55 1.09
N ARG A 64 6.89 -15.48 0.41
CA ARG A 64 5.60 -15.21 1.05
C ARG A 64 5.25 -16.29 2.06
N ASN A 65 4.83 -15.89 3.25
CA ASN A 65 4.16 -16.77 4.18
C ASN A 65 2.65 -16.86 3.88
N GLN A 66 1.91 -17.64 4.66
CA GLN A 66 0.47 -17.84 4.44
C GLN A 66 -0.34 -16.55 4.56
N VAL A 67 0.04 -15.63 5.47
CA VAL A 67 -0.62 -14.33 5.64
C VAL A 67 -0.41 -13.48 4.39
N GLU A 68 0.80 -13.44 3.85
CA GLU A 68 1.18 -12.67 2.66
C GLU A 68 0.65 -13.26 1.34
N ARG A 69 0.01 -14.43 1.37
CA ARG A 69 -0.74 -15.02 0.24
C ARG A 69 -2.23 -14.74 0.34
N THR A 70 -2.64 -13.85 1.23
CA THR A 70 -4.05 -13.52 1.47
C THR A 70 -4.30 -12.04 1.25
N THR A 71 -5.34 -11.74 0.47
CA THR A 71 -5.90 -10.40 0.38
C THR A 71 -6.87 -10.20 1.54
N TYR A 72 -6.75 -9.09 2.25
CA TYR A 72 -7.68 -8.71 3.30
C TYR A 72 -8.48 -7.49 2.92
N GLN A 73 -9.73 -7.44 3.38
CA GLN A 73 -10.57 -6.26 3.32
C GLN A 73 -10.77 -5.73 4.74
N VAL A 74 -10.49 -4.45 4.94
CA VAL A 74 -10.72 -3.77 6.21
C VAL A 74 -11.59 -2.53 5.99
N ASP A 75 -12.47 -2.24 6.95
CA ASP A 75 -13.13 -0.94 7.07
C ASP A 75 -12.38 -0.17 8.15
N ALA A 76 -11.70 0.93 7.77
CA ALA A 76 -10.81 1.68 8.65
C ALA A 76 -10.92 3.19 8.40
N GLU A 77 -10.27 3.98 9.24
CA GLU A 77 -10.15 5.41 9.06
C GLU A 77 -8.83 5.78 8.40
N VAL A 78 -8.84 6.41 7.24
CA VAL A 78 -7.66 7.06 6.67
C VAL A 78 -7.34 8.29 7.51
N VAL A 79 -6.16 8.31 8.15
CA VAL A 79 -5.75 9.40 9.05
C VAL A 79 -4.70 10.32 8.45
N GLY A 80 -3.99 9.86 7.43
CA GLY A 80 -3.02 10.68 6.70
C GLY A 80 -2.29 9.87 5.64
N PHE A 81 -1.50 10.57 4.82
CA PHE A 81 -0.78 9.95 3.72
C PHE A 81 0.36 10.84 3.16
N LYS A 82 1.28 10.23 2.41
CA LYS A 82 2.36 10.89 1.65
C LYS A 82 2.68 10.12 0.38
N LEU A 83 3.44 10.74 -0.52
CA LEU A 83 4.14 10.05 -1.61
C LEU A 83 5.57 9.73 -1.13
N GLU A 84 5.94 8.47 -1.14
CA GLU A 84 7.29 8.04 -0.76
C GLU A 84 8.31 8.50 -1.81
N PRO A 85 9.42 9.14 -1.37
CA PRO A 85 10.46 9.62 -2.29
C PRO A 85 11.24 8.49 -2.96
N GLY A 86 11.44 7.35 -2.27
CA GLY A 86 12.32 6.27 -2.72
C GLY A 86 11.74 5.45 -3.85
N ASP A 87 10.48 5.05 -3.72
CA ASP A 87 9.81 4.13 -4.66
C ASP A 87 8.62 4.75 -5.40
N GLY A 88 8.14 5.89 -4.93
CA GLY A 88 6.99 6.57 -5.52
C GLY A 88 5.65 5.96 -5.13
N ASP A 89 5.61 5.14 -4.09
CA ASP A 89 4.39 4.55 -3.56
C ASP A 89 3.58 5.58 -2.75
N PHE A 90 2.27 5.43 -2.71
CA PHE A 90 1.45 6.22 -1.79
C PHE A 90 1.38 5.48 -0.46
N HIS A 91 2.03 6.04 0.54
CA HIS A 91 1.99 5.59 1.92
C HIS A 91 0.75 6.16 2.61
N VAL A 92 -0.18 5.30 2.98
CA VAL A 92 -1.47 5.66 3.60
C VAL A 92 -1.50 5.07 5.01
N VAL A 93 -1.70 5.91 6.01
CA VAL A 93 -1.91 5.46 7.39
C VAL A 93 -3.39 5.29 7.63
N ILE A 94 -3.78 4.09 8.06
CA ILE A 94 -5.14 3.75 8.44
C ILE A 94 -5.21 3.42 9.94
N ALA A 95 -6.33 3.72 10.56
CA ALA A 95 -6.60 3.42 11.97
C ALA A 95 -7.83 2.54 12.11
N GLY A 96 -7.76 1.57 13.01
CA GLY A 96 -8.88 0.75 13.43
C GLY A 96 -9.75 1.43 14.48
N GLU A 97 -10.75 0.70 14.99
CA GLU A 97 -11.68 1.23 16.00
C GLU A 97 -11.02 1.55 17.33
N SER A 98 -9.96 0.84 17.70
CA SER A 98 -9.16 1.11 18.89
C SER A 98 -8.25 2.34 18.76
N GLY A 99 -8.11 2.89 17.56
CA GLY A 99 -7.14 3.92 17.22
C GLY A 99 -5.74 3.37 16.91
N ALA A 100 -5.54 2.05 16.98
CA ALA A 100 -4.31 1.42 16.51
C ALA A 100 -4.15 1.58 14.99
N THR A 101 -2.90 1.77 14.54
CA THR A 101 -2.62 2.07 13.15
C THR A 101 -1.88 0.95 12.43
N MET A 102 -2.07 0.89 11.12
CA MET A 102 -1.24 0.16 10.18
C MET A 102 -1.10 0.94 8.88
N ILE A 103 -0.18 0.51 8.03
CA ILE A 103 0.08 1.12 6.73
C ILE A 103 -0.68 0.36 5.64
N ALA A 104 -1.15 1.10 4.62
CA ALA A 104 -1.60 0.56 3.34
C ALA A 104 -0.89 1.31 2.22
N GLU A 105 -0.31 0.60 1.27
CA GLU A 105 0.48 1.21 0.20
C GLU A 105 -0.06 0.92 -1.18
N LEU A 106 -0.11 2.00 -2.00
CA LEU A 106 -0.48 1.92 -3.40
C LEU A 106 0.81 2.04 -4.23
N PRO A 107 1.31 0.93 -4.78
CA PRO A 107 2.54 0.92 -5.55
C PRO A 107 2.52 1.89 -6.72
N ASN A 108 3.70 2.41 -7.07
CA ASN A 108 3.87 3.14 -8.31
C ASN A 108 3.61 2.21 -9.51
N PRO A 109 2.60 2.47 -10.36
CA PRO A 109 2.27 1.59 -11.49
C PRO A 109 3.41 1.38 -12.47
N ASP A 110 4.29 2.37 -12.65
CA ASP A 110 5.47 2.27 -13.50
C ASP A 110 6.45 1.20 -13.01
N CYS A 111 6.30 0.83 -11.76
CA CYS A 111 7.12 -0.16 -11.05
C CYS A 111 6.50 -1.57 -11.03
N ALA A 112 5.30 -1.75 -11.54
CA ALA A 112 4.54 -3.00 -11.52
C ALA A 112 4.51 -3.69 -12.89
N ASN A 113 5.52 -3.46 -13.74
CA ASN A 113 5.62 -4.11 -15.05
C ASN A 113 5.63 -5.65 -14.88
N GLY A 114 4.77 -6.32 -15.63
CA GLY A 114 4.59 -7.78 -15.54
C GLY A 114 3.68 -8.26 -14.39
N SER A 115 3.17 -7.36 -13.57
CA SER A 115 2.21 -7.72 -12.54
C SER A 115 0.87 -8.17 -13.14
N PRO A 116 0.29 -9.30 -12.70
CA PRO A 116 -1.03 -9.73 -13.13
C PRO A 116 -2.15 -8.76 -12.71
N VAL A 117 -1.87 -7.88 -11.76
CA VAL A 117 -2.81 -6.89 -11.23
C VAL A 117 -2.43 -5.44 -11.59
N ALA A 118 -1.51 -5.22 -12.55
CA ALA A 118 -0.99 -3.89 -12.90
C ALA A 118 -2.11 -2.87 -13.17
N ARG A 119 -3.16 -3.27 -13.92
CA ARG A 119 -4.32 -2.41 -14.19
C ARG A 119 -5.06 -2.04 -12.90
N GLN A 120 -5.27 -3.01 -12.02
CA GLN A 120 -5.96 -2.80 -10.74
C GLN A 120 -5.17 -1.87 -9.82
N LEU A 121 -3.83 -1.97 -9.80
CA LEU A 121 -2.97 -1.05 -9.06
C LEU A 121 -3.12 0.40 -9.55
N ALA A 122 -3.14 0.60 -10.87
CA ALA A 122 -3.34 1.91 -11.47
C ALA A 122 -4.73 2.48 -11.15
N GLU A 123 -5.79 1.66 -11.23
CA GLU A 123 -7.16 2.02 -10.90
C GLU A 123 -7.30 2.38 -9.40
N ALA A 124 -6.73 1.58 -8.49
CA ALA A 124 -6.75 1.86 -7.05
C ALA A 124 -6.06 3.19 -6.72
N ARG A 125 -4.94 3.49 -7.40
CA ARG A 125 -4.20 4.72 -7.22
C ARG A 125 -4.96 5.94 -7.77
N ALA A 126 -5.61 5.81 -8.93
CA ALA A 126 -6.48 6.85 -9.49
C ALA A 126 -7.67 7.15 -8.56
N SER A 127 -8.33 6.10 -8.09
CA SER A 127 -9.44 6.19 -7.13
C SER A 127 -9.02 6.85 -5.81
N PHE A 128 -7.82 6.55 -5.31
CA PHE A 128 -7.29 7.24 -4.14
C PHE A 128 -7.15 8.74 -4.38
N VAL A 129 -6.55 9.15 -5.51
CA VAL A 129 -6.35 10.57 -5.85
C VAL A 129 -7.67 11.31 -5.97
N GLU A 130 -8.67 10.69 -6.58
CA GLU A 130 -10.02 11.25 -6.73
C GLU A 130 -10.71 11.48 -5.37
N GLN A 131 -10.64 10.51 -4.47
CA GLN A 131 -11.39 10.51 -3.21
C GLN A 131 -10.69 11.23 -2.06
N PHE A 132 -9.35 11.22 -2.02
CA PHE A 132 -8.53 11.73 -0.90
C PHE A 132 -7.60 12.88 -1.30
N GLY A 133 -7.41 13.07 -2.60
CA GLY A 133 -6.50 14.05 -3.18
C GLY A 133 -5.08 13.50 -3.37
N ARG A 134 -4.28 14.22 -4.16
CA ARG A 134 -2.92 13.80 -4.53
C ARG A 134 -1.97 13.90 -3.34
N PRO A 135 -1.22 12.83 -3.00
CA PRO A 135 -0.15 12.88 -2.02
C PRO A 135 1.03 13.75 -2.49
N LEU A 136 1.69 14.40 -1.54
CA LEU A 136 2.89 15.20 -1.79
C LEU A 136 4.14 14.39 -1.47
N ARG A 137 5.16 14.53 -2.33
CA ARG A 137 6.42 13.81 -2.22
C ARG A 137 7.17 14.17 -0.92
N GLY A 138 7.42 13.16 -0.08
CA GLY A 138 8.14 13.31 1.18
C GLY A 138 7.40 14.09 2.27
N VAL A 139 6.18 14.57 2.01
CA VAL A 139 5.42 15.36 2.98
C VAL A 139 4.21 14.58 3.48
N TYR A 140 4.26 14.16 4.74
CA TYR A 140 3.13 13.50 5.39
C TYR A 140 2.01 14.52 5.68
N ARG A 141 0.86 14.32 5.04
CA ARG A 141 -0.36 15.10 5.26
C ARG A 141 -1.27 14.38 6.24
N LYS A 142 -1.27 14.81 7.51
CA LYS A 142 -2.28 14.37 8.47
C LYS A 142 -3.62 15.02 8.11
N LEU A 143 -4.69 14.23 8.05
CA LEU A 143 -6.04 14.72 7.81
C LEU A 143 -6.59 15.43 9.07
N ARG A 144 -7.32 16.52 8.90
CA ARG A 144 -7.97 17.25 10.00
C ARG A 144 -9.04 16.41 10.68
N ALA A 145 -9.74 15.61 9.90
CA ALA A 145 -10.68 14.61 10.37
C ALA A 145 -10.42 13.31 9.60
N PRO A 146 -10.35 12.16 10.28
CA PRO A 146 -10.24 10.87 9.64
C PRO A 146 -11.40 10.63 8.66
N ILE A 147 -11.12 9.90 7.60
CA ILE A 147 -12.10 9.56 6.55
C ILE A 147 -12.30 8.04 6.56
N ARG A 148 -13.52 7.59 6.84
CA ARG A 148 -13.83 6.16 6.74
C ARG A 148 -13.70 5.67 5.31
N ALA A 149 -13.06 4.51 5.18
CA ALA A 149 -12.85 3.88 3.89
C ALA A 149 -12.87 2.35 4.03
N ARG A 150 -13.26 1.68 2.95
CA ARG A 150 -13.06 0.26 2.75
C ARG A 150 -11.83 0.06 1.89
N LEU A 151 -10.91 -0.73 2.40
CA LEU A 151 -9.65 -1.03 1.74
C LEU A 151 -9.52 -2.52 1.51
N ALA A 152 -9.02 -2.92 0.34
CA ALA A 152 -8.67 -4.31 0.08
C ALA A 152 -7.25 -4.37 -0.48
N GLY A 153 -6.39 -5.18 0.13
CA GLY A 153 -5.00 -5.31 -0.25
C GLY A 153 -4.38 -6.62 0.22
N VAL A 154 -3.27 -6.98 -0.39
CA VAL A 154 -2.52 -8.19 -0.02
C VAL A 154 -1.72 -7.88 1.24
N ALA A 155 -1.76 -8.78 2.22
CA ALA A 155 -0.94 -8.61 3.40
C ALA A 155 0.54 -8.72 3.06
N PHE A 156 1.34 -7.92 3.75
CA PHE A 156 2.78 -7.83 3.59
C PHE A 156 3.40 -7.54 4.95
N TYR A 157 4.54 -8.14 5.27
CA TYR A 157 5.30 -7.78 6.46
C TYR A 157 6.53 -6.99 6.04
N ASP A 158 6.57 -5.74 6.46
CA ASP A 158 7.69 -4.83 6.22
C ASP A 158 8.65 -4.75 7.41
N LEU A 159 9.88 -4.33 7.13
CA LEU A 159 10.85 -4.02 8.17
C LEU A 159 10.43 -2.76 8.91
N ARG A 160 10.37 -2.83 10.24
CA ARG A 160 10.05 -1.66 11.05
C ARG A 160 11.28 -0.77 11.20
N HIS A 161 11.27 0.39 10.58
CA HIS A 161 12.34 1.38 10.63
C HIS A 161 11.85 2.80 11.01
N GLY A 162 10.73 2.89 11.73
CA GLY A 162 10.18 4.15 12.23
C GLY A 162 9.22 4.83 11.27
N GLN A 163 8.62 4.10 10.34
CA GLN A 163 7.58 4.61 9.43
C GLN A 163 6.39 5.15 10.23
N THR A 164 5.81 6.26 9.77
CA THR A 164 4.59 6.81 10.37
C THR A 164 3.43 5.84 10.20
N GLY A 165 2.81 5.45 11.32
CA GLY A 165 1.63 4.57 11.30
C GLY A 165 1.94 3.08 11.24
N VAL A 166 3.22 2.68 11.32
CA VAL A 166 3.64 1.28 11.27
C VAL A 166 2.95 0.44 12.36
N ALA A 167 2.46 -0.74 11.99
CA ALA A 167 1.87 -1.71 12.90
C ALA A 167 2.93 -2.31 13.86
N PRO A 168 2.57 -2.72 15.08
CA PRO A 168 3.51 -3.33 16.04
C PRO A 168 4.21 -4.58 15.50
N ASN A 169 3.54 -5.35 14.64
CA ASN A 169 4.06 -6.55 14.00
C ASN A 169 4.65 -6.32 12.60
N GLY A 170 4.62 -5.07 12.10
CA GLY A 170 5.11 -4.70 10.77
C GLY A 170 4.19 -5.10 9.62
N ILE A 171 2.94 -5.51 9.90
CA ILE A 171 1.99 -5.86 8.83
C ILE A 171 1.45 -4.62 8.13
N GLU A 172 1.30 -4.73 6.81
CA GLU A 172 0.75 -3.71 5.91
C GLU A 172 -0.23 -4.36 4.91
N LEU A 173 -1.02 -3.55 4.23
CA LEU A 173 -1.69 -3.94 3.00
C LEU A 173 -0.85 -3.44 1.82
N HIS A 174 0.01 -4.29 1.27
CA HIS A 174 0.90 -3.94 0.17
C HIS A 174 1.05 -5.11 -0.84
N PRO A 175 0.48 -4.99 -2.05
CA PRO A 175 -0.18 -3.81 -2.61
C PRO A 175 -1.62 -3.63 -2.13
N LEU A 176 -2.03 -2.38 -1.99
CA LEU A 176 -3.44 -2.03 -1.90
C LEU A 176 -4.08 -2.14 -3.29
N LEU A 177 -5.11 -2.97 -3.41
CA LEU A 177 -5.77 -3.31 -4.67
C LEU A 177 -7.06 -2.51 -4.89
N ARG A 178 -7.67 -2.02 -3.83
CA ARG A 178 -8.90 -1.21 -3.87
C ARG A 178 -8.99 -0.32 -2.64
N ILE A 179 -9.49 0.89 -2.85
CA ILE A 179 -9.90 1.80 -1.78
C ILE A 179 -11.19 2.52 -2.19
N GLU A 180 -12.11 2.60 -1.26
CA GLU A 180 -13.41 3.23 -1.43
C GLU A 180 -13.77 4.01 -0.16
N ARG A 181 -14.08 5.29 -0.32
CA ARG A 181 -14.58 6.11 0.78
C ARG A 181 -15.98 5.66 1.17
N LEU A 182 -16.21 5.49 2.46
CA LEU A 182 -17.52 5.16 3.03
C LEU A 182 -18.21 6.44 3.51
N ASP A 183 -19.32 6.80 2.85
CA ASP A 183 -20.13 7.93 3.30
C ASP A 183 -20.93 7.57 4.56
N ARG A 184 -21.16 8.55 5.44
CA ARG A 184 -21.94 8.36 6.70
C ARG A 184 -23.35 7.80 6.49
N ALA A 185 -23.91 7.87 5.28
CA ALA A 185 -25.24 7.38 4.97
C ALA A 185 -25.36 5.86 4.90
N THR A 186 -24.29 5.13 4.55
CA THR A 186 -24.30 3.66 4.40
C THR A 186 -24.34 2.92 5.74
N GLN A 187 -24.06 3.60 6.84
CA GLN A 187 -24.05 3.00 8.19
C GLN A 187 -25.45 2.70 8.77
N LYS A 188 -26.48 3.46 8.37
CA LYS A 188 -27.85 3.27 8.89
C LYS A 188 -28.56 2.02 8.37
N SER A 189 -28.17 1.45 7.24
CA SER A 189 -28.81 0.28 6.66
C SER A 189 -28.29 -1.06 7.19
N ALA A 190 -27.09 -1.10 7.77
CA ALA A 190 -26.50 -2.32 8.32
C ALA A 190 -26.93 -2.60 9.77
N SER A 191 -27.20 -1.56 10.58
CA SER A 191 -27.62 -1.71 11.97
C SER A 191 -29.14 -1.90 12.18
N GLY A 192 -29.93 -1.77 11.09
CA GLY A 192 -31.41 -1.84 11.13
C GLY A 192 -32.02 -3.21 10.86
N ARG A 193 -31.23 -4.26 10.69
CA ARG A 193 -31.74 -5.62 10.44
C ARG A 193 -31.43 -6.57 11.59
N GLY A 194 -31.94 -6.27 12.75
CA GLY A 194 -31.86 -7.17 13.89
C GLY A 194 -32.84 -6.77 14.97
N SER A 195 -34.09 -7.15 14.82
CA SER A 195 -34.99 -7.63 15.85
C SER A 195 -36.44 -7.37 15.49
N THR A 196 -37.08 -8.34 14.87
CA THR A 196 -38.50 -8.64 15.08
C THR A 196 -38.61 -10.15 15.03
N VAL A 197 -38.62 -10.75 16.18
CA VAL A 197 -39.14 -12.11 16.35
C VAL A 197 -40.35 -11.93 17.26
N PRO A 198 -41.51 -12.45 16.86
CA PRO A 198 -42.74 -12.45 17.67
C PRO A 198 -42.64 -13.36 18.88
#